data_836ce4d744608cfa0dfbe288da6b2c11
#
_entry.id   836ce4d744608cfa0dfbe288da6b2c11
#
_cell.length_a   1.000
_cell.length_b   1.000
_cell.length_c   1.000
_cell.angle_alpha   90.00
_cell.angle_beta   90.00
_cell.angle_gamma   90.00
#
_symmetry.space_group_name_H-M   'P 1'
#
loop_
_entity.id
_entity.type
_entity.pdbx_description
1 polymer ?
#
loop_
_entity_poly.entity_id
_entity_poly.type
_entity_poly.pdbx_seq_one_letter_code
_entity_poly.pdbx_strand_id
1 'polypeptide(L)'
;MVTTFIECLEDGSLVYLGEIKKETYGYIMFFDPTLLLSNIKTKLAAVDSEMGGIALVINSLARKKMLKDTSEKEIKTIKSSLGDNFKVIGLYAGYSLFSNKKIGDIDIETNNLLIATCQ
;
A
#
# COMPACT_ATOMS: atom_id res chain seq x y z
N MET A 1 11.04 -8.25 -5.14
CA MET A 1 9.76 -8.15 -5.89
C MET A 1 8.68 -8.82 -5.06
N VAL A 2 7.54 -8.19 -4.87
CA VAL A 2 6.35 -8.82 -4.26
C VAL A 2 5.37 -9.11 -5.40
N THR A 3 4.96 -10.37 -5.53
CA THR A 3 3.95 -10.75 -6.51
C THR A 3 2.67 -11.23 -5.82
N THR A 4 1.54 -11.08 -6.49
CA THR A 4 0.24 -11.44 -5.94
C THR A 4 -0.21 -12.77 -6.56
N PHE A 5 -0.59 -13.69 -5.70
CA PHE A 5 -1.29 -14.90 -6.09
C PHE A 5 -2.69 -14.57 -6.62
N ILE A 6 -3.05 -15.13 -7.76
CA ILE A 6 -4.33 -14.88 -8.42
C ILE A 6 -5.27 -16.06 -8.25
N GLU A 7 -4.80 -17.27 -8.56
CA GLU A 7 -5.64 -18.46 -8.67
C GLU A 7 -4.84 -19.73 -8.37
N CYS A 8 -5.52 -20.73 -7.80
CA CYS A 8 -5.03 -22.10 -7.69
C CYS A 8 -5.77 -22.96 -8.70
N LEU A 9 -5.04 -23.58 -9.60
CA LEU A 9 -5.62 -24.47 -10.61
C LEU A 9 -5.95 -25.85 -10.00
N GLU A 10 -6.73 -26.65 -10.74
CA GLU A 10 -7.16 -27.99 -10.28
C GLU A 10 -5.99 -28.97 -10.04
N ASP A 11 -4.89 -28.78 -10.77
CA ASP A 11 -3.66 -29.57 -10.60
C ASP A 11 -2.78 -29.12 -9.43
N GLY A 12 -3.22 -28.11 -8.68
CA GLY A 12 -2.50 -27.53 -7.55
C GLY A 12 -1.46 -26.47 -7.95
N SER A 13 -1.32 -26.15 -9.23
CA SER A 13 -0.45 -25.07 -9.66
C SER A 13 -1.02 -23.69 -9.29
N LEU A 14 -0.10 -22.74 -9.03
CA LEU A 14 -0.45 -21.38 -8.60
C LEU A 14 -0.20 -20.38 -9.72
N VAL A 15 -1.21 -19.57 -10.01
CA VAL A 15 -1.12 -18.46 -10.96
C VAL A 15 -0.77 -17.17 -10.23
N TYR A 16 0.26 -16.49 -10.67
CA TYR A 16 0.74 -15.23 -10.10
C TYR A 16 0.60 -14.09 -11.10
N LEU A 17 0.46 -12.89 -10.57
CA LEU A 17 0.55 -11.68 -11.37
C LEU A 17 2.02 -11.34 -11.62
N GLY A 18 2.48 -11.50 -12.86
CA GLY A 18 3.85 -11.24 -13.28
C GLY A 18 4.67 -12.49 -13.49
N GLU A 19 5.94 -12.31 -13.81
CA GLU A 19 6.87 -13.39 -14.12
C GLU A 19 7.68 -13.77 -12.90
N ILE A 20 7.71 -15.07 -12.57
CA ILE A 20 8.61 -15.63 -11.57
C ILE A 20 9.70 -16.39 -12.32
N LYS A 21 10.95 -15.94 -12.16
CA LYS A 21 12.08 -16.61 -12.79
C LYS A 21 12.25 -18.02 -12.20
N LYS A 22 12.53 -18.99 -13.07
CA LYS A 22 12.84 -20.35 -12.67
C LYS A 22 13.98 -20.37 -11.64
N GLU A 23 13.92 -21.29 -10.69
CA GLU A 23 14.94 -21.45 -9.65
C GLU A 23 15.10 -20.25 -8.71
N THR A 24 14.03 -19.48 -8.53
CA THR A 24 13.99 -18.35 -7.58
C THR A 24 13.41 -18.80 -6.25
N TYR A 25 14.07 -18.44 -5.15
CA TYR A 25 13.51 -18.62 -3.81
C TYR A 25 12.48 -17.54 -3.52
N GLY A 26 11.35 -17.92 -2.93
CA GLY A 26 10.29 -17.01 -2.51
C GLY A 26 9.91 -17.24 -1.06
N TYR A 27 9.30 -16.22 -0.45
CA TYR A 27 8.70 -16.29 0.88
C TYR A 27 7.19 -16.13 0.76
N ILE A 28 6.44 -16.97 1.45
CA ILE A 28 5.01 -16.77 1.63
C ILE A 28 4.83 -15.66 2.66
N MET A 29 4.15 -14.59 2.26
CA MET A 29 3.88 -13.47 3.13
C MET A 29 2.45 -13.54 3.66
N PHE A 30 2.31 -13.35 4.96
CA PHE A 30 0.99 -13.23 5.59
C PHE A 30 0.61 -11.77 5.73
N PHE A 31 -0.64 -11.49 5.44
CA PHE A 31 -1.21 -10.17 5.61
C PHE A 31 -1.76 -10.02 7.02
N ASP A 32 -1.18 -9.09 7.79
CA ASP A 32 -1.67 -8.72 9.12
C ASP A 32 -2.23 -7.28 9.10
N PRO A 33 -3.56 -7.12 9.17
CA PRO A 33 -4.19 -5.80 9.18
C PRO A 33 -3.75 -4.93 10.37
N THR A 34 -3.48 -5.54 11.52
CA THR A 34 -3.09 -4.81 12.74
C THR A 34 -1.71 -4.21 12.59
N LEU A 35 -0.76 -5.01 12.11
CA LEU A 35 0.61 -4.56 11.85
C LEU A 35 0.63 -3.48 10.78
N LEU A 36 -0.21 -3.61 9.75
CA LEU A 36 -0.34 -2.64 8.69
C LEU A 36 -0.82 -1.28 9.20
N LEU A 37 -1.85 -1.26 10.05
CA LEU A 37 -2.37 -0.03 10.65
C LEU A 37 -1.35 0.62 11.61
N SER A 38 -0.62 -0.19 12.38
CA SER A 38 0.43 0.33 13.27
C SER A 38 1.59 0.95 12.49
N ASN A 39 1.99 0.35 11.37
CA ASN A 39 3.02 0.89 10.48
C ASN A 39 2.63 2.24 9.87
N ILE A 40 1.34 2.44 9.53
CA ILE A 40 0.84 3.74 9.06
C ILE A 40 1.06 4.81 10.14
N LYS A 41 0.64 4.53 11.37
CA LYS A 41 0.82 5.46 12.51
C LYS A 41 2.29 5.82 12.72
N THR A 42 3.16 4.80 12.71
CA THR A 42 4.61 5.01 12.91
C THR A 42 5.21 5.88 11.81
N LYS A 43 4.83 5.66 10.55
CA LYS A 43 5.35 6.46 9.44
C LYS A 43 4.81 7.89 9.43
N LEU A 44 3.54 8.08 9.81
CA LEU A 44 2.93 9.41 9.87
C LEU A 44 3.33 10.20 11.12
N ALA A 45 3.89 9.58 12.14
CA ALA A 45 4.41 10.27 13.32
C ALA A 45 5.54 11.28 13.00
N ALA A 46 6.18 11.17 11.83
CA ALA A 46 7.17 12.13 11.37
C ALA A 46 6.56 13.39 10.72
N VAL A 47 5.25 13.40 10.47
CA VAL A 47 4.55 14.55 9.88
C VAL A 47 4.14 15.50 11.01
N ASP A 48 4.47 16.77 10.86
CA ASP A 48 4.03 17.79 11.82
C ASP A 48 2.53 18.08 11.65
N SER A 49 1.73 17.52 12.54
CA SER A 49 0.27 17.65 12.49
C SER A 49 -0.23 19.04 12.90
N GLU A 50 0.60 19.85 13.59
CA GLU A 50 0.21 21.20 14.02
C GLU A 50 0.24 22.19 12.86
N MET A 51 1.19 22.05 11.94
CA MET A 51 1.28 22.91 10.76
C MET A 51 0.07 22.75 9.84
N GLY A 52 -0.51 21.57 9.78
CA GLY A 52 -1.61 21.27 8.89
C GLY A 52 -1.21 21.25 7.40
N GLY A 53 -2.20 21.14 6.51
CA GLY A 53 -1.93 21.14 5.08
C GLY A 53 -2.88 20.24 4.28
N ILE A 54 -2.38 19.77 3.14
CA ILE A 54 -3.10 18.83 2.26
C ILE A 54 -2.32 17.52 2.23
N ALA A 55 -3.03 16.42 2.44
CA ALA A 55 -2.50 15.07 2.27
C ALA A 55 -3.20 14.38 1.09
N LEU A 56 -2.42 14.01 0.08
CA LEU A 56 -2.87 13.16 -1.02
C LEU A 56 -2.59 11.71 -0.69
N VAL A 57 -3.63 10.89 -0.69
CA VAL A 57 -3.56 9.45 -0.40
C VAL A 57 -3.87 8.67 -1.67
N ILE A 58 -2.90 7.92 -2.17
CA ILE A 58 -3.11 6.98 -3.28
C ILE A 58 -2.99 5.57 -2.70
N ASN A 59 -4.11 4.86 -2.69
CA ASN A 59 -4.19 3.52 -2.12
C ASN A 59 -4.45 2.48 -3.22
N SER A 60 -4.01 1.26 -3.03
CA SER A 60 -4.20 0.17 -3.96
C SER A 60 -5.59 -0.47 -3.81
N LEU A 61 -6.24 -0.76 -4.95
CA LEU A 61 -7.47 -1.57 -4.97
C LEU A 61 -7.26 -2.98 -4.42
N ALA A 62 -6.08 -3.57 -4.66
CA ALA A 62 -5.73 -4.88 -4.10
C ALA A 62 -5.69 -4.82 -2.57
N ARG A 63 -5.08 -3.77 -2.01
CA ARG A 63 -5.03 -3.51 -0.58
C ARG A 63 -6.43 -3.34 0.02
N LYS A 64 -7.32 -2.59 -0.64
CA LYS A 64 -8.71 -2.46 -0.24
C LYS A 64 -9.43 -3.81 -0.18
N LYS A 65 -9.23 -4.67 -1.20
CA LYS A 65 -9.80 -6.02 -1.24
C LYS A 65 -9.27 -6.92 -0.12
N MET A 66 -7.97 -6.84 0.19
CA MET A 66 -7.34 -7.60 1.27
C MET A 66 -7.86 -7.17 2.65
N LEU A 67 -8.03 -5.88 2.87
CA LEU A 67 -8.53 -5.30 4.12
C LEU A 67 -10.03 -5.55 4.34
N LYS A 68 -10.80 -5.77 3.29
CA LYS A 68 -12.27 -5.96 3.37
C LYS A 68 -12.92 -4.89 4.26
N ASP A 69 -13.64 -5.33 5.28
CA ASP A 69 -14.35 -4.47 6.23
C ASP A 69 -13.42 -3.57 7.07
N THR A 70 -12.12 -3.91 7.12
CA THR A 70 -11.13 -3.08 7.82
C THR A 70 -10.55 -1.95 6.97
N SER A 71 -10.90 -1.87 5.68
CA SER A 71 -10.41 -0.81 4.78
C SER A 71 -10.77 0.61 5.24
N GLU A 72 -11.95 0.78 5.86
CA GLU A 72 -12.33 2.07 6.45
C GLU A 72 -11.46 2.45 7.66
N LYS A 73 -11.00 1.46 8.43
CA LYS A 73 -10.10 1.71 9.56
C LYS A 73 -8.76 2.27 9.09
N GLU A 74 -8.30 1.87 7.92
CA GLU A 74 -7.07 2.40 7.33
C GLU A 74 -7.19 3.91 7.08
N ILE A 75 -8.25 4.35 6.42
CA ILE A 75 -8.50 5.78 6.15
C ILE A 75 -8.72 6.57 7.45
N LYS A 76 -9.45 6.01 8.40
CA LYS A 76 -9.62 6.61 9.73
C LYS A 76 -8.28 6.75 10.46
N THR A 77 -7.41 5.74 10.37
CA THR A 77 -6.07 5.78 10.97
C THR A 77 -5.20 6.86 10.33
N ILE A 78 -5.22 7.00 9.01
CA ILE A 78 -4.51 8.07 8.30
C ILE A 78 -4.99 9.44 8.78
N LYS A 79 -6.31 9.67 8.75
CA LYS A 79 -6.90 10.95 9.18
C LYS A 79 -6.55 11.29 10.64
N SER A 80 -6.73 10.33 11.55
CA SER A 80 -6.41 10.55 12.97
C SER A 80 -4.92 10.77 13.25
N SER A 81 -4.03 10.20 12.43
CA SER A 81 -2.58 10.40 12.57
C SER A 81 -2.10 11.74 12.03
N LEU A 82 -2.78 12.27 11.00
CA LEU A 82 -2.48 13.58 10.43
C LEU A 82 -3.11 14.73 11.23
N GLY A 83 -4.20 14.46 11.96
CA GLY A 83 -4.94 15.48 12.71
C GLY A 83 -5.92 16.30 11.87
N ASP A 84 -6.72 17.13 12.55
CA ASP A 84 -7.82 17.87 11.94
C ASP A 84 -7.36 19.04 11.05
N ASN A 85 -6.11 19.49 11.21
CA ASN A 85 -5.54 20.55 10.39
C ASN A 85 -5.19 20.11 8.98
N PHE A 86 -5.20 18.79 8.69
CA PHE A 86 -4.97 18.27 7.35
C PHE A 86 -6.27 18.01 6.58
N LYS A 87 -6.31 18.49 5.35
CA LYS A 87 -7.33 18.07 4.37
C LYS A 87 -6.83 16.83 3.65
N VAL A 88 -7.50 15.69 3.86
CA VAL A 88 -7.13 14.42 3.25
C VAL A 88 -7.97 14.18 2.01
N ILE A 89 -7.31 14.04 0.87
CA ILE A 89 -7.90 13.72 -0.43
C ILE A 89 -7.26 12.41 -0.90
N GLY A 90 -8.04 11.50 -1.47
CA GLY A 90 -7.45 10.24 -1.91
C GLY A 90 -8.23 9.53 -2.99
N LEU A 91 -7.56 8.57 -3.61
CA LEU A 91 -8.13 7.68 -4.62
C LEU A 91 -7.60 6.26 -4.46
N TYR A 92 -8.30 5.31 -5.07
CA TYR A 92 -7.83 3.94 -5.22
C TYR A 92 -7.35 3.71 -6.65
N ALA A 93 -6.12 3.20 -6.78
CA ALA A 93 -5.50 2.85 -8.05
C ALA A 93 -5.35 1.33 -8.20
N GLY A 94 -5.42 0.82 -9.41
CA GLY A 94 -5.18 -0.59 -9.68
C GLY A 94 -3.71 -0.98 -9.48
N TYR A 95 -2.82 -0.09 -9.87
CA TYR A 95 -1.37 -0.20 -9.71
C TYR A 95 -0.76 1.20 -9.64
N SER A 96 0.47 1.27 -9.18
CA SER A 96 1.25 2.50 -9.14
C SER A 96 2.63 2.28 -9.76
N LEU A 97 3.09 3.30 -10.44
CA LEU A 97 4.44 3.37 -10.99
C LEU A 97 5.29 4.25 -10.10
N PHE A 98 6.41 3.72 -9.63
CA PHE A 98 7.37 4.47 -8.84
C PHE A 98 8.70 4.56 -9.58
N SER A 99 9.28 5.74 -9.56
CA SER A 99 10.70 5.88 -9.85
C SER A 99 11.48 5.47 -8.62
N ASN A 100 12.24 4.40 -8.72
CA ASN A 100 13.16 4.01 -7.67
C ASN A 100 14.33 5.01 -7.62
N LYS A 101 15.13 4.99 -6.55
CA LYS A 101 16.21 5.97 -6.24
C LYS A 101 17.25 6.19 -7.35
N LYS A 102 17.25 5.41 -8.42
CA LYS A 102 18.08 5.60 -9.62
C LYS A 102 17.21 6.12 -10.75
N ILE A 103 17.66 7.21 -11.39
CA ILE A 103 17.04 7.75 -12.60
C ILE A 103 16.97 6.64 -13.66
N GLY A 104 15.74 6.31 -14.08
CA GLY A 104 15.49 5.31 -15.12
C GLY A 104 14.90 3.97 -14.65
N ASP A 105 14.94 3.66 -13.37
CA ASP A 105 14.29 2.46 -12.85
C ASP A 105 12.84 2.80 -12.47
N ILE A 106 11.90 2.12 -13.12
CA ILE A 106 10.47 2.23 -12.82
C ILE A 106 9.99 0.89 -12.27
N ASP A 107 9.50 0.89 -11.04
CA ASP A 107 8.86 -0.26 -10.42
C ASP A 107 7.34 -0.14 -10.50
N ILE A 108 6.69 -1.27 -10.77
CA ILE A 108 5.23 -1.40 -10.73
C ILE A 108 4.85 -2.07 -9.41
N GLU A 109 4.04 -1.39 -8.62
CA GLU A 109 3.54 -1.95 -7.37
C GLU A 109 2.02 -2.01 -7.34
N THR A 110 1.49 -3.11 -6.84
CA THR A 110 0.05 -3.38 -6.78
C THR A 110 -0.54 -3.31 -5.38
N ASN A 111 0.30 -3.32 -4.33
CA ASN A 111 -0.12 -3.42 -2.93
C ASN A 111 0.42 -2.30 -2.04
N ASN A 112 0.55 -1.11 -2.57
CA ASN A 112 1.12 0.00 -1.82
C ASN A 112 0.08 1.02 -1.33
N LEU A 113 0.53 1.83 -0.41
CA LEU A 113 -0.11 3.04 0.08
C LEU A 113 0.91 4.17 -0.01
N LEU A 114 0.60 5.16 -0.83
CA LEU A 114 1.37 6.39 -0.95
C LEU A 114 0.64 7.52 -0.23
N ILE A 115 1.33 8.25 0.61
CA ILE A 115 0.83 9.46 1.25
C ILE A 115 1.83 10.57 0.97
N ALA A 116 1.39 11.60 0.25
CA ALA A 116 2.17 12.80 -0.01
C ALA A 116 1.54 13.95 0.78
N THR A 117 2.33 14.65 1.58
CA THR A 117 1.88 15.83 2.34
C THR A 117 2.51 17.10 1.78
N CYS A 118 1.70 18.15 1.70
CA CYS A 118 2.12 19.51 1.41
C CYS A 118 1.69 20.39 2.58
N GLN A 119 2.67 20.98 3.22
CA GLN A 119 2.52 21.89 4.36
C GLN A 119 2.85 23.32 3.94
#